data_f46baba1c7a96cf9d1410e58c14e3208
#
_entry.id   f46baba1c7a96cf9d1410e58c14e3208
#
_cell.length_a   1.000
_cell.length_b   1.000
_cell.length_c   1.000
_cell.angle_alpha   90.00
_cell.angle_beta   90.00
_cell.angle_gamma   90.00
#
_symmetry.space_group_name_H-M   'P 1'
#
loop_
_entity.id
_entity.type
_entity.pdbx_description
1 polymer ?
#
loop_
_entity_poly.entity_id
_entity_poly.type
_entity_poly.pdbx_seq_one_letter_code
_entity_poly.pdbx_strand_id
1 'polypeptide(L)'
;MTRPPAAWQAFERQAASYEAWYPTPRGRRADLAERALLARLLAPFTGAQSVLEVGCGTGHFTRWLAGRLPHVVGLDRAPAMLAEGRRHGPRLRLVQGDAHQLPLRSRAVDLCLFALTLEFVDDPAVALAEAVRVSRRGVLIVALNRWSLGGWSRRWGPDARRPLLGQALDFSLGVLRTLTVVAAGPRLRRIQWASTLFPFGRGGVNARLPLGDIIGMTAQLGP
;
A
#
# COMPACT_ATOMS: atom_id res chain seq x y z
N MET A 1 25.77 16.24 -10.11
CA MET A 1 25.28 15.23 -9.16
C MET A 1 24.15 14.48 -9.84
N THR A 2 24.33 13.20 -10.13
CA THR A 2 23.27 12.35 -10.71
C THR A 2 22.19 12.14 -9.67
N ARG A 3 20.95 12.44 -10.01
CA ARG A 3 19.77 12.14 -9.15
C ARG A 3 19.80 10.64 -8.81
N PRO A 4 19.59 10.25 -7.54
CA PRO A 4 19.52 8.84 -7.20
C PRO A 4 18.44 8.15 -8.05
N PRO A 5 18.66 6.89 -8.47
CA PRO A 5 17.67 6.17 -9.26
C PRO A 5 16.33 6.15 -8.53
N ALA A 6 15.24 6.37 -9.27
CA ALA A 6 13.90 6.34 -8.70
C ALA A 6 13.64 4.97 -8.02
N ALA A 7 12.97 4.97 -6.87
CA ALA A 7 12.80 3.76 -6.04
C ALA A 7 12.20 2.58 -6.82
N TRP A 8 11.27 2.83 -7.76
CA TRP A 8 10.66 1.77 -8.59
C TRP A 8 11.68 0.97 -9.42
N GLN A 9 12.84 1.57 -9.80
CA GLN A 9 13.89 0.85 -10.53
C GLN A 9 14.57 -0.22 -9.68
N ALA A 10 14.59 -0.08 -8.36
CA ALA A 10 15.09 -1.11 -7.48
C ALA A 10 14.13 -2.32 -7.43
N PHE A 11 12.83 -2.08 -7.46
CA PHE A 11 11.81 -3.13 -7.59
C PHE A 11 11.89 -3.84 -8.94
N GLU A 12 12.08 -3.07 -10.03
CA GLU A 12 12.31 -3.62 -11.38
C GLU A 12 13.42 -4.67 -11.40
N ARG A 13 14.57 -4.35 -10.78
CA ARG A 13 15.73 -5.28 -10.72
C ARG A 13 15.50 -6.50 -9.84
N GLN A 14 14.60 -6.44 -8.87
CA GLN A 14 14.37 -7.50 -7.88
C GLN A 14 13.09 -8.31 -8.17
N ALA A 15 12.38 -8.05 -9.25
CA ALA A 15 11.08 -8.64 -9.54
C ALA A 15 11.10 -10.18 -9.46
N ALA A 16 12.09 -10.84 -10.07
CA ALA A 16 12.18 -12.29 -10.11
C ALA A 16 12.35 -12.97 -8.73
N SER A 17 12.92 -12.26 -7.75
CA SER A 17 13.13 -12.77 -6.38
C SER A 17 12.12 -12.25 -5.36
N TYR A 18 11.24 -11.32 -5.76
CA TYR A 18 10.35 -10.61 -4.84
C TYR A 18 9.39 -11.54 -4.11
N GLU A 19 8.76 -12.46 -4.83
CA GLU A 19 7.81 -13.42 -4.24
C GLU A 19 8.47 -14.42 -3.27
N ALA A 20 9.77 -14.67 -3.39
CA ALA A 20 10.48 -15.59 -2.51
C ALA A 20 10.53 -15.15 -1.04
N TRP A 21 10.24 -13.87 -0.76
CA TRP A 21 10.16 -13.38 0.60
C TRP A 21 8.92 -13.89 1.37
N TYR A 22 7.76 -13.98 0.71
CA TYR A 22 6.50 -14.35 1.37
C TYR A 22 6.50 -15.74 2.03
N PRO A 23 7.10 -16.80 1.46
CA PRO A 23 7.18 -18.11 2.11
C PRO A 23 8.18 -18.18 3.28
N THR A 24 8.97 -17.15 3.54
CA THR A 24 9.83 -17.12 4.74
C THR A 24 9.02 -17.00 6.04
N PRO A 25 9.52 -17.41 7.21
CA PRO A 25 8.78 -17.25 8.47
C PRO A 25 8.38 -15.79 8.76
N ARG A 26 9.28 -14.85 8.44
CA ARG A 26 8.99 -13.39 8.58
C ARG A 26 7.96 -12.93 7.56
N GLY A 27 8.07 -13.35 6.31
CA GLY A 27 7.14 -13.03 5.24
C GLY A 27 5.73 -13.52 5.52
N ARG A 28 5.58 -14.79 5.94
CA ARG A 28 4.28 -15.34 6.32
C ARG A 28 3.62 -14.58 7.48
N ARG A 29 4.42 -14.23 8.52
CA ARG A 29 3.89 -13.45 9.64
C ARG A 29 3.42 -12.06 9.19
N ALA A 30 4.19 -11.38 8.35
CA ALA A 30 3.85 -10.08 7.83
C ALA A 30 2.59 -10.16 6.94
N ASP A 31 2.56 -11.09 5.99
CA ASP A 31 1.42 -11.31 5.10
C ASP A 31 0.11 -11.55 5.84
N LEU A 32 0.11 -12.41 6.87
CA LEU A 32 -1.07 -12.66 7.70
C LEU A 32 -1.55 -11.39 8.42
N ALA A 33 -0.62 -10.62 8.98
CA ALA A 33 -0.94 -9.39 9.70
C ALA A 33 -1.44 -8.29 8.76
N GLU A 34 -0.84 -8.15 7.59
CA GLU A 34 -1.21 -7.19 6.55
C GLU A 34 -2.59 -7.51 5.97
N ARG A 35 -2.88 -8.78 5.69
CA ARG A 35 -4.21 -9.23 5.25
C ARG A 35 -5.28 -8.99 6.31
N ALA A 36 -4.99 -9.23 7.58
CA ALA A 36 -5.91 -8.93 8.68
C ALA A 36 -6.18 -7.43 8.78
N LEU A 37 -5.15 -6.60 8.62
CA LEU A 37 -5.28 -5.16 8.58
C LEU A 37 -6.12 -4.71 7.38
N LEU A 38 -5.81 -5.19 6.17
CA LEU A 38 -6.57 -4.89 4.95
C LEU A 38 -8.05 -5.29 5.09
N ALA A 39 -8.36 -6.47 5.64
CA ALA A 39 -9.73 -6.90 5.89
C ALA A 39 -10.47 -5.91 6.81
N ARG A 40 -9.80 -5.42 7.87
CA ARG A 40 -10.35 -4.39 8.75
C ARG A 40 -10.58 -3.06 8.04
N LEU A 41 -9.65 -2.65 7.17
CA LEU A 41 -9.78 -1.40 6.40
C LEU A 41 -10.89 -1.47 5.35
N LEU A 42 -11.17 -2.64 4.80
CA LEU A 42 -12.26 -2.88 3.85
C LEU A 42 -13.64 -2.94 4.52
N ALA A 43 -13.71 -3.32 5.79
CA ALA A 43 -14.97 -3.56 6.50
C ALA A 43 -16.01 -2.42 6.42
N PRO A 44 -15.63 -1.11 6.42
CA PRO A 44 -16.59 -0.02 6.27
C PRO A 44 -17.23 0.10 4.88
N PHE A 45 -16.71 -0.59 3.88
CA PHE A 45 -17.13 -0.46 2.48
C PHE A 45 -17.98 -1.65 2.01
N THR A 46 -18.99 -2.01 2.80
CA THR A 46 -19.94 -3.04 2.40
C THR A 46 -20.53 -2.76 1.02
N GLY A 47 -20.61 -3.79 0.17
CA GLY A 47 -21.11 -3.65 -1.20
C GLY A 47 -20.16 -2.92 -2.17
N ALA A 48 -18.89 -2.67 -1.82
CA ALA A 48 -17.90 -2.24 -2.81
C ALA A 48 -17.71 -3.36 -3.85
N GLN A 49 -17.64 -2.98 -5.14
CA GLN A 49 -17.53 -3.90 -6.25
C GLN A 49 -16.16 -3.82 -6.93
N SER A 50 -15.46 -2.70 -6.78
CA SER A 50 -14.22 -2.46 -7.52
C SER A 50 -13.13 -1.84 -6.66
N VAL A 51 -11.89 -2.30 -6.89
CA VAL A 51 -10.69 -1.73 -6.26
C VAL A 51 -9.56 -1.62 -7.28
N LEU A 52 -8.85 -0.49 -7.24
CA LEU A 52 -7.55 -0.29 -7.86
C LEU A 52 -6.48 -0.38 -6.79
N GLU A 53 -5.57 -1.34 -6.90
CA GLU A 53 -4.35 -1.37 -6.12
C GLU A 53 -3.26 -0.61 -6.87
N VAL A 54 -2.74 0.47 -6.29
CA VAL A 54 -1.70 1.32 -6.85
C VAL A 54 -0.34 0.91 -6.28
N GLY A 55 0.62 0.60 -7.14
CA GLY A 55 1.91 0.01 -6.77
C GLY A 55 1.75 -1.46 -6.36
N CYS A 56 1.05 -2.23 -7.18
CA CYS A 56 0.69 -3.63 -6.87
C CYS A 56 1.89 -4.59 -6.90
N GLY A 57 3.03 -4.18 -7.45
CA GLY A 57 4.20 -5.04 -7.64
C GLY A 57 3.85 -6.30 -8.43
N THR A 58 4.14 -7.47 -7.85
CA THR A 58 3.80 -8.78 -8.41
C THR A 58 2.32 -9.18 -8.22
N GLY A 59 1.49 -8.27 -7.73
CA GLY A 59 0.06 -8.50 -7.52
C GLY A 59 -0.27 -9.41 -6.34
N HIS A 60 0.57 -9.46 -5.32
CA HIS A 60 0.35 -10.29 -4.13
C HIS A 60 -0.98 -9.97 -3.44
N PHE A 61 -1.25 -8.71 -3.13
CA PHE A 61 -2.52 -8.29 -2.56
C PHE A 61 -3.63 -8.17 -3.60
N THR A 62 -3.32 -7.87 -4.88
CA THR A 62 -4.29 -7.94 -5.98
C THR A 62 -4.92 -9.33 -6.06
N ARG A 63 -4.13 -10.43 -5.93
CA ARG A 63 -4.64 -11.81 -5.88
C ARG A 63 -5.57 -12.03 -4.69
N TRP A 64 -5.17 -11.55 -3.52
CA TRP A 64 -5.97 -11.68 -2.30
C TRP A 64 -7.28 -10.89 -2.37
N LEU A 65 -7.27 -9.70 -2.97
CA LEU A 65 -8.46 -8.87 -3.21
C LEU A 65 -9.39 -9.50 -4.24
N ALA A 66 -8.86 -10.13 -5.30
CA ALA A 66 -9.64 -10.79 -6.34
C ALA A 66 -10.48 -11.97 -5.82
N GLY A 67 -10.12 -12.54 -4.66
CA GLY A 67 -10.96 -13.51 -3.95
C GLY A 67 -12.10 -12.87 -3.11
N ARG A 68 -12.22 -11.54 -3.08
CA ARG A 68 -13.14 -10.78 -2.21
C ARG A 68 -14.01 -9.76 -2.94
N LEU A 69 -13.54 -9.25 -4.05
CA LEU A 69 -14.20 -8.20 -4.83
C LEU A 69 -14.28 -8.63 -6.30
N PRO A 70 -15.38 -8.33 -6.99
CA PRO A 70 -15.60 -8.76 -8.39
C PRO A 70 -14.63 -8.14 -9.39
N HIS A 71 -14.26 -6.87 -9.16
CA HIS A 71 -13.44 -6.10 -10.09
C HIS A 71 -12.19 -5.57 -9.39
N VAL A 72 -11.07 -6.24 -9.59
CA VAL A 72 -9.77 -5.88 -9.03
C VAL A 72 -8.79 -5.62 -10.17
N VAL A 73 -8.12 -4.48 -10.10
CA VAL A 73 -7.04 -4.09 -11.00
C VAL A 73 -5.81 -3.73 -10.17
N GLY A 74 -4.66 -4.28 -10.52
CA GLY A 74 -3.37 -3.87 -10.01
C GLY A 74 -2.67 -2.95 -11.00
N LEU A 75 -2.14 -1.83 -10.53
CA LEU A 75 -1.34 -0.90 -11.32
C LEU A 75 0.06 -0.80 -10.71
N ASP A 76 1.09 -0.91 -11.54
CA ASP A 76 2.47 -0.70 -11.12
C ASP A 76 3.28 0.01 -12.22
N ARG A 77 4.31 0.73 -11.81
CA ARG A 77 5.21 1.43 -12.73
C ARG A 77 6.25 0.50 -13.35
N ALA A 78 6.65 -0.56 -12.62
CA ALA A 78 7.72 -1.50 -12.97
C ALA A 78 7.20 -2.65 -13.84
N PRO A 79 7.51 -2.70 -15.15
CA PRO A 79 7.04 -3.76 -16.04
C PRO A 79 7.53 -5.15 -15.66
N ALA A 80 8.74 -5.32 -15.10
CA ALA A 80 9.22 -6.61 -14.64
C ALA A 80 8.40 -7.17 -13.47
N MET A 81 7.95 -6.30 -12.54
CA MET A 81 7.04 -6.69 -11.46
C MET A 81 5.72 -7.23 -12.02
N LEU A 82 5.13 -6.54 -12.99
CA LEU A 82 3.89 -6.96 -13.64
C LEU A 82 4.06 -8.27 -14.43
N ALA A 83 5.20 -8.44 -15.09
CA ALA A 83 5.52 -9.68 -15.81
C ALA A 83 5.61 -10.87 -14.84
N GLU A 84 6.28 -10.71 -13.71
CA GLU A 84 6.36 -11.70 -12.65
C GLU A 84 4.96 -11.97 -12.04
N GLY A 85 4.19 -10.93 -11.81
CA GLY A 85 2.81 -11.04 -11.33
C GLY A 85 1.90 -11.89 -12.22
N ARG A 86 2.04 -11.78 -13.54
CA ARG A 86 1.30 -12.61 -14.51
C ARG A 86 1.68 -14.08 -14.45
N ARG A 87 2.93 -14.40 -14.08
CA ARG A 87 3.36 -15.80 -13.87
C ARG A 87 2.69 -16.43 -12.65
N HIS A 88 2.53 -15.66 -11.56
CA HIS A 88 1.89 -16.11 -10.33
C HIS A 88 0.36 -16.04 -10.34
N GLY A 89 -0.22 -15.22 -11.24
CA GLY A 89 -1.65 -15.06 -11.36
C GLY A 89 -2.06 -14.67 -12.79
N PRO A 90 -2.15 -15.65 -13.73
CA PRO A 90 -2.38 -15.34 -15.16
C PRO A 90 -3.75 -14.71 -15.45
N ARG A 91 -4.69 -14.75 -14.48
CA ARG A 91 -6.01 -14.12 -14.60
C ARG A 91 -6.09 -12.73 -13.98
N LEU A 92 -5.00 -12.24 -13.38
CA LEU A 92 -4.97 -10.90 -12.77
C LEU A 92 -5.01 -9.83 -13.86
N ARG A 93 -5.79 -8.79 -13.59
CA ARG A 93 -5.78 -7.56 -14.40
C ARG A 93 -4.67 -6.65 -13.89
N LEU A 94 -3.50 -6.75 -14.51
CA LEU A 94 -2.33 -5.94 -14.17
C LEU A 94 -2.03 -4.98 -15.32
N VAL A 95 -1.93 -3.69 -14.99
CA VAL A 95 -1.68 -2.61 -15.94
C VAL A 95 -0.44 -1.79 -15.52
N GLN A 96 0.33 -1.35 -16.49
CA GLN A 96 1.43 -0.42 -16.23
C GLN A 96 0.89 1.00 -16.12
N GLY A 97 1.37 1.75 -15.12
CA GLY A 97 0.98 3.14 -14.94
C GLY A 97 1.75 3.85 -13.84
N ASP A 98 1.58 5.16 -13.78
CA ASP A 98 2.18 6.02 -12.76
C ASP A 98 1.13 6.42 -11.72
N ALA A 99 1.48 6.28 -10.43
CA ALA A 99 0.63 6.68 -9.32
C ALA A 99 0.30 8.18 -9.31
N HIS A 100 1.17 9.00 -9.90
CA HIS A 100 0.99 10.46 -10.00
C HIS A 100 0.03 10.89 -11.11
N GLN A 101 -0.29 9.97 -12.04
CA GLN A 101 -1.21 10.21 -13.15
C GLN A 101 -1.94 8.91 -13.48
N LEU A 102 -2.95 8.58 -12.70
CA LEU A 102 -3.70 7.34 -12.89
C LEU A 102 -4.51 7.36 -14.20
N PRO A 103 -4.37 6.34 -15.08
CA PRO A 103 -5.02 6.31 -16.39
C PRO A 103 -6.51 5.94 -16.29
N LEU A 104 -7.21 6.56 -15.36
CA LEU A 104 -8.63 6.35 -15.08
C LEU A 104 -9.35 7.70 -14.99
N ARG A 105 -10.59 7.73 -15.43
CA ARG A 105 -11.47 8.87 -15.20
C ARG A 105 -11.76 9.05 -13.71
N SER A 106 -12.18 10.27 -13.34
CA SER A 106 -12.64 10.54 -11.97
C SER A 106 -13.77 9.58 -11.58
N ARG A 107 -13.74 9.10 -10.33
CA ARG A 107 -14.75 8.19 -9.77
C ARG A 107 -14.95 6.90 -10.60
N ALA A 108 -13.88 6.33 -11.15
CA ALA A 108 -13.95 5.12 -11.97
C ALA A 108 -14.12 3.84 -11.14
N VAL A 109 -13.54 3.80 -9.94
CA VAL A 109 -13.54 2.63 -9.04
C VAL A 109 -14.18 2.98 -7.70
N ASP A 110 -14.64 1.97 -6.94
CA ASP A 110 -15.16 2.22 -5.60
C ASP A 110 -14.03 2.60 -4.65
N LEU A 111 -12.93 1.88 -4.71
CA LEU A 111 -11.82 2.01 -3.78
C LEU A 111 -10.48 2.12 -4.52
N CYS A 112 -9.56 2.90 -3.95
CA CYS A 112 -8.14 2.82 -4.23
C CYS A 112 -7.39 2.27 -3.01
N LEU A 113 -6.36 1.47 -3.24
CA LEU A 113 -5.48 0.92 -2.21
C LEU A 113 -4.03 1.24 -2.54
N PHE A 114 -3.30 1.73 -1.54
CA PHE A 114 -1.84 1.68 -1.48
C PHE A 114 -1.44 0.67 -0.41
N ALA A 115 -0.76 -0.39 -0.79
CA ALA A 115 -0.25 -1.40 0.12
C ALA A 115 1.27 -1.39 0.13
N LEU A 116 1.87 -0.69 1.09
CA LEU A 116 3.33 -0.48 1.22
C LEU A 116 3.95 0.12 -0.06
N THR A 117 3.30 1.13 -0.60
CA THR A 117 3.65 1.77 -1.86
C THR A 117 4.00 3.24 -1.69
N LEU A 118 3.27 3.97 -0.84
CA LEU A 118 3.49 5.42 -0.65
C LEU A 118 4.91 5.75 -0.21
N GLU A 119 5.59 4.80 0.43
CA GLU A 119 6.99 4.90 0.85
C GLU A 119 7.98 5.07 -0.31
N PHE A 120 7.56 4.68 -1.51
CA PHE A 120 8.44 4.56 -2.69
C PHE A 120 8.00 5.44 -3.85
N VAL A 121 6.93 6.22 -3.71
CA VAL A 121 6.51 7.19 -4.72
C VAL A 121 7.26 8.51 -4.54
N ASP A 122 7.52 9.21 -5.65
CA ASP A 122 8.27 10.46 -5.64
C ASP A 122 7.51 11.59 -4.90
N ASP A 123 6.18 11.64 -5.06
CA ASP A 123 5.28 12.59 -4.39
C ASP A 123 4.01 11.89 -3.85
N PRO A 124 4.00 11.50 -2.57
CA PRO A 124 2.84 10.86 -1.95
C PRO A 124 1.57 11.72 -1.95
N ALA A 125 1.70 13.06 -1.94
CA ALA A 125 0.53 13.94 -1.91
C ALA A 125 -0.19 13.93 -3.27
N VAL A 126 0.56 13.99 -4.38
CA VAL A 126 0.01 13.88 -5.73
C VAL A 126 -0.61 12.51 -5.96
N ALA A 127 0.07 11.43 -5.55
CA ALA A 127 -0.46 10.07 -5.68
C ALA A 127 -1.76 9.88 -4.90
N LEU A 128 -1.86 10.43 -3.69
CA LEU A 128 -3.09 10.39 -2.89
C LEU A 128 -4.21 11.22 -3.51
N ALA A 129 -3.91 12.40 -4.08
CA ALA A 129 -4.90 13.22 -4.78
C ALA A 129 -5.48 12.48 -6.00
N GLU A 130 -4.64 11.79 -6.77
CA GLU A 130 -5.08 10.95 -7.89
C GLU A 130 -5.95 9.77 -7.42
N ALA A 131 -5.55 9.09 -6.33
CA ALA A 131 -6.37 8.03 -5.75
C ALA A 131 -7.74 8.53 -5.29
N VAL A 132 -7.82 9.70 -4.67
CA VAL A 132 -9.09 10.35 -4.30
C VAL A 132 -9.89 10.71 -5.54
N ARG A 133 -9.25 11.24 -6.59
CA ARG A 133 -9.92 11.59 -7.85
C ARG A 133 -10.61 10.41 -8.49
N VAL A 134 -9.93 9.27 -8.58
CA VAL A 134 -10.46 8.07 -9.25
C VAL A 134 -11.43 7.25 -8.37
N SER A 135 -11.43 7.47 -7.06
CA SER A 135 -12.28 6.73 -6.10
C SER A 135 -13.65 7.35 -5.93
N ARG A 136 -14.69 6.51 -5.87
CA ARG A 136 -16.05 6.90 -5.51
C ARG A 136 -16.26 6.95 -4.00
N ARG A 137 -15.79 5.93 -3.26
CA ARG A 137 -16.17 5.65 -1.87
C ARG A 137 -15.03 5.79 -0.88
N GLY A 138 -13.81 5.52 -1.28
CA GLY A 138 -12.70 5.63 -0.33
C GLY A 138 -11.33 5.27 -0.84
N VAL A 139 -10.33 5.66 -0.04
CA VAL A 139 -8.93 5.31 -0.22
C VAL A 139 -8.46 4.56 1.02
N LEU A 140 -7.77 3.43 0.79
CA LEU A 140 -7.12 2.62 1.80
C LEU A 140 -5.61 2.78 1.67
N ILE A 141 -4.94 2.92 2.79
CA ILE A 141 -3.49 3.10 2.86
C ILE A 141 -2.94 2.11 3.88
N VAL A 142 -1.94 1.34 3.49
CA VAL A 142 -1.11 0.54 4.40
C VAL A 142 0.30 1.01 4.22
N ALA A 143 0.95 1.48 5.29
CA ALA A 143 2.24 2.12 5.24
C ALA A 143 3.16 1.70 6.40
N LEU A 144 4.47 1.78 6.16
CA LEU A 144 5.50 1.56 7.17
C LEU A 144 5.47 2.67 8.22
N ASN A 145 5.49 2.24 9.49
CA ASN A 145 5.40 3.16 10.62
C ASN A 145 6.78 3.65 11.07
N ARG A 146 6.95 4.96 11.07
CA ARG A 146 8.16 5.63 11.56
C ARG A 146 8.40 5.40 13.06
N TRP A 147 7.34 5.35 13.85
CA TRP A 147 7.37 5.27 15.31
C TRP A 147 7.24 3.83 15.84
N SER A 148 7.89 2.89 15.16
CA SER A 148 7.96 1.49 15.55
C SER A 148 9.41 1.03 15.71
N LEU A 149 9.61 -0.17 16.27
CA LEU A 149 10.96 -0.77 16.31
C LEU A 149 11.49 -1.06 14.90
N GLY A 150 10.63 -1.46 13.98
CA GLY A 150 10.99 -1.62 12.56
C GLY A 150 11.37 -0.29 11.91
N GLY A 151 10.64 0.79 12.20
CA GLY A 151 10.97 2.14 11.76
C GLY A 151 12.34 2.61 12.27
N TRP A 152 12.63 2.32 13.53
CA TRP A 152 13.96 2.59 14.08
C TRP A 152 15.04 1.77 13.37
N SER A 153 14.81 0.48 13.14
CA SER A 153 15.75 -0.42 12.44
C SER A 153 16.02 0.03 10.99
N ARG A 154 14.99 0.50 10.27
CA ARG A 154 15.14 1.05 8.92
C ARG A 154 15.94 2.34 8.89
N ARG A 155 15.83 3.15 9.92
CA ARG A 155 16.50 4.45 9.99
C ARG A 155 17.93 4.39 10.53
N TRP A 156 18.18 3.58 11.55
CA TRP A 156 19.43 3.56 12.31
C TRP A 156 20.04 2.17 12.47
N GLY A 157 19.32 1.11 12.10
CA GLY A 157 19.68 -0.28 12.31
C GLY A 157 20.09 -1.01 11.03
N PRO A 158 20.12 -2.35 11.08
CA PRO A 158 20.54 -3.19 9.96
C PRO A 158 19.70 -3.03 8.68
N ASP A 159 18.43 -2.70 8.81
CA ASP A 159 17.52 -2.56 7.67
C ASP A 159 17.77 -1.26 6.85
N ALA A 160 18.48 -0.28 7.40
CA ALA A 160 18.90 0.93 6.69
C ALA A 160 19.81 0.64 5.47
N ARG A 161 20.52 -0.50 5.50
CA ARG A 161 21.43 -0.93 4.43
C ARG A 161 20.78 -1.82 3.38
N ARG A 162 19.48 -2.16 3.54
CA ARG A 162 18.76 -2.98 2.58
C ARG A 162 18.35 -2.15 1.36
N PRO A 163 18.53 -2.66 0.13
CA PRO A 163 18.34 -1.87 -1.10
C PRO A 163 16.95 -1.24 -1.25
N LEU A 164 15.89 -1.93 -0.79
CA LEU A 164 14.52 -1.42 -0.83
C LEU A 164 14.14 -0.66 0.44
N LEU A 165 14.30 -1.29 1.60
CA LEU A 165 13.86 -0.72 2.88
C LEU A 165 14.63 0.54 3.29
N GLY A 166 15.91 0.65 2.92
CA GLY A 166 16.74 1.83 3.19
C GLY A 166 16.34 3.07 2.37
N GLN A 167 15.52 2.91 1.32
CA GLN A 167 15.00 4.01 0.50
C GLN A 167 13.55 4.37 0.87
N ALA A 168 12.91 3.61 1.75
CA ALA A 168 11.53 3.82 2.12
C ALA A 168 11.33 5.11 2.92
N LEU A 169 10.29 5.86 2.58
CA LEU A 169 9.78 6.94 3.41
C LEU A 169 8.93 6.33 4.52
N ASP A 170 9.38 6.41 5.77
CA ASP A 170 8.56 5.98 6.90
C ASP A 170 7.55 7.07 7.27
N PHE A 171 6.29 6.69 7.44
CA PHE A 171 5.22 7.61 7.80
C PHE A 171 4.88 7.55 9.28
N SER A 172 4.54 8.70 9.87
CA SER A 172 3.79 8.73 11.13
C SER A 172 2.28 8.76 10.84
N LEU A 173 1.48 8.33 11.80
CA LEU A 173 0.01 8.44 11.70
C LEU A 173 -0.44 9.88 11.44
N GLY A 174 0.22 10.86 12.09
CA GLY A 174 -0.08 12.29 11.89
C GLY A 174 0.17 12.75 10.46
N VAL A 175 1.32 12.39 9.87
CA VAL A 175 1.67 12.74 8.48
C VAL A 175 0.69 12.10 7.51
N LEU A 176 0.40 10.79 7.63
CA LEU A 176 -0.59 10.12 6.79
C LEU A 176 -1.97 10.77 6.88
N ARG A 177 -2.40 11.13 8.09
CA ARG A 177 -3.66 11.83 8.30
C ARG A 177 -3.68 13.19 7.60
N THR A 178 -2.64 14.00 7.75
CA THR A 178 -2.55 15.31 7.10
C THR A 178 -2.60 15.17 5.58
N LEU A 179 -1.78 14.30 4.98
CA LEU A 179 -1.78 14.04 3.55
C LEU A 179 -3.17 13.60 3.06
N THR A 180 -3.82 12.71 3.81
CA THR A 180 -5.15 12.20 3.46
C THR A 180 -6.21 13.29 3.55
N VAL A 181 -6.19 14.14 4.57
CA VAL A 181 -7.13 15.26 4.74
C VAL A 181 -6.97 16.26 3.59
N VAL A 182 -5.72 16.62 3.27
CA VAL A 182 -5.44 17.56 2.18
C VAL A 182 -5.89 16.99 0.82
N ALA A 183 -5.54 15.73 0.52
CA ALA A 183 -5.92 15.09 -0.73
C ALA A 183 -7.43 14.91 -0.88
N ALA A 184 -8.13 14.52 0.17
CA ALA A 184 -9.57 14.26 0.11
C ALA A 184 -10.42 15.56 0.16
N GLY A 185 -9.90 16.62 0.79
CA GLY A 185 -10.56 17.91 0.88
C GLY A 185 -12.02 17.80 1.37
N PRO A 186 -12.95 18.49 0.72
CA PRO A 186 -14.37 18.50 1.13
C PRO A 186 -15.08 17.14 0.95
N ARG A 187 -14.48 16.22 0.18
CA ARG A 187 -15.02 14.87 0.02
C ARG A 187 -14.79 13.98 1.24
N LEU A 188 -13.87 14.34 2.14
CA LEU A 188 -13.58 13.54 3.31
C LEU A 188 -14.77 13.49 4.27
N ARG A 189 -15.26 12.29 4.58
CA ARG A 189 -16.32 12.04 5.56
C ARG A 189 -15.79 11.48 6.86
N ARG A 190 -14.90 10.52 6.77
CA ARG A 190 -14.37 9.84 7.97
C ARG A 190 -12.99 9.28 7.71
N ILE A 191 -12.12 9.34 8.72
CA ILE A 191 -10.86 8.61 8.78
C ILE A 191 -10.96 7.56 9.88
N GLN A 192 -10.53 6.34 9.58
CA GLN A 192 -10.29 5.28 10.53
C GLN A 192 -8.87 4.77 10.35
N TRP A 193 -8.26 4.27 11.41
CA TRP A 193 -6.91 3.73 11.34
C TRP A 193 -6.75 2.54 12.28
N ALA A 194 -5.72 1.74 12.03
CA ALA A 194 -5.26 0.67 12.90
C ALA A 194 -3.77 0.42 12.64
N SER A 195 -3.09 -0.27 13.53
CA SER A 195 -1.72 -0.72 13.33
C SER A 195 -1.56 -2.20 13.62
N THR A 196 -0.51 -2.82 13.10
CA THR A 196 -0.21 -4.24 13.26
C THR A 196 1.29 -4.51 13.26
N LEU A 197 1.70 -5.76 13.43
CA LEU A 197 3.10 -6.19 13.56
C LEU A 197 3.78 -5.57 14.78
N PHE A 198 3.17 -5.72 15.94
CA PHE A 198 3.79 -5.32 17.20
C PHE A 198 5.00 -6.21 17.55
N PRO A 199 6.02 -5.66 18.23
CA PRO A 199 7.11 -6.44 18.78
C PRO A 199 6.58 -7.47 19.80
N PHE A 200 7.35 -8.53 20.04
CA PHE A 200 7.03 -9.59 21.03
C PHE A 200 5.81 -10.47 20.74
N GLY A 201 5.51 -10.70 19.44
CA GLY A 201 4.61 -11.79 19.04
C GLY A 201 3.12 -11.62 19.35
N ARG A 202 2.70 -10.54 19.99
CA ARG A 202 1.28 -10.19 20.13
C ARG A 202 0.76 -9.71 18.78
N GLY A 203 0.48 -10.68 17.89
CA GLY A 203 -0.12 -10.43 16.61
C GLY A 203 -1.56 -9.99 16.79
N GLY A 204 -1.92 -8.91 16.13
CA GLY A 204 -3.29 -8.41 16.12
C GLY A 204 -3.34 -7.04 15.48
N VAL A 205 -4.53 -6.65 15.02
CA VAL A 205 -4.79 -5.31 14.51
C VAL A 205 -5.31 -4.46 15.67
N ASN A 206 -4.61 -3.37 15.98
CA ASN A 206 -4.94 -2.49 17.07
C ASN A 206 -5.29 -1.07 16.56
N ALA A 207 -6.43 -0.53 16.97
CA ALA A 207 -6.91 0.79 16.59
C ALA A 207 -6.64 1.87 17.67
N ARG A 208 -5.93 1.52 18.76
CA ARG A 208 -5.64 2.43 19.88
C ARG A 208 -4.15 2.76 20.04
N LEU A 209 -3.28 1.87 19.57
CA LEU A 209 -1.83 2.01 19.71
C LEU A 209 -1.16 2.12 18.33
N PRO A 210 -0.63 3.28 17.93
CA PRO A 210 0.04 3.45 16.63
C PRO A 210 1.52 3.05 16.70
N LEU A 211 1.85 1.93 17.33
CA LEU A 211 3.23 1.47 17.58
C LEU A 211 3.61 0.20 16.82
N GLY A 212 2.68 -0.39 16.06
CA GLY A 212 2.99 -1.51 15.17
C GLY A 212 3.88 -1.07 14.00
N ASP A 213 4.62 -1.99 13.41
CA ASP A 213 5.53 -1.71 12.28
C ASP A 213 4.79 -1.21 11.04
N ILE A 214 3.49 -1.48 10.96
CA ILE A 214 2.62 -1.06 9.87
C ILE A 214 1.41 -0.30 10.43
N ILE A 215 1.07 0.80 9.77
CA ILE A 215 -0.15 1.58 9.98
C ILE A 215 -1.06 1.38 8.78
N GLY A 216 -2.33 1.07 9.05
CA GLY A 216 -3.40 1.12 8.08
C GLY A 216 -4.30 2.33 8.31
N MET A 217 -4.75 2.96 7.24
CA MET A 217 -5.69 4.08 7.27
C MET A 217 -6.75 3.94 6.19
N THR A 218 -7.97 4.32 6.52
CA THR A 218 -9.10 4.38 5.60
C THR A 218 -9.63 5.80 5.56
N ALA A 219 -9.75 6.38 4.37
CA ALA A 219 -10.50 7.61 4.13
C ALA A 219 -11.82 7.26 3.43
N GLN A 220 -12.94 7.48 4.10
CA GLN A 220 -14.27 7.39 3.50
C GLN A 220 -14.59 8.71 2.80
N LEU A 221 -15.01 8.63 1.53
CA LEU A 221 -15.29 9.76 0.68
C LEU A 221 -16.80 9.90 0.45
N GLY A 222 -17.26 11.13 0.44
CA GLY A 222 -18.60 11.51 -0.02
C GLY A 222 -18.66 11.74 -1.53
N PRO A 223 -19.88 11.99 -2.02
CA PRO A 223 -20.13 12.35 -3.42
C PRO A 223 -19.40 13.60 -3.87
#